data_f1bb79799a043e40722588b07493b841
#
_entry.id   f1bb79799a043e40722588b07493b841
#
_cell.length_a   1.000
_cell.length_b   1.000
_cell.length_c   1.000
_cell.angle_alpha   90.00
_cell.angle_beta   90.00
_cell.angle_gamma   90.00
#
_symmetry.space_group_name_H-M   'P 1'
#
loop_
_entity.id
_entity.type
_entity.pdbx_description
1 polymer ?
#
loop_
_entity_poly.entity_id
_entity_poly.type
_entity_poly.pdbx_seq_one_letter_code
_entity_poly.pdbx_strand_id
1 'polypeptide(L)'
;MLFNPFAEVWRNVLRMKFAQEKTEHYTILKVLSEKLDNSVSPDLKSEFLLLNKDGVCNIILDLTETRYCDSSGLSSVLVANRLCKNDNGTLVLVGLQPSVRKLITISQLESVLQIVPTVSEAIDYLFMESIEKDLNKND
;
A
#
# COMPACT_ATOMS: atom_id res chain seq x y z
N MET A 1 -27.66 -21.39 -4.61
CA MET A 1 -26.38 -20.82 -4.18
C MET A 1 -26.11 -21.24 -2.73
N LEU A 2 -25.05 -21.96 -2.50
CA LEU A 2 -24.72 -22.45 -1.17
C LEU A 2 -24.06 -21.34 -0.35
N PHE A 3 -24.64 -21.04 0.81
CA PHE A 3 -24.05 -20.10 1.77
C PHE A 3 -22.83 -20.76 2.42
N ASN A 4 -21.68 -20.10 2.36
CA ASN A 4 -20.46 -20.56 3.00
C ASN A 4 -20.10 -19.65 4.19
N PRO A 5 -20.40 -20.08 5.43
CA PRO A 5 -20.12 -19.25 6.61
C PRO A 5 -18.63 -19.00 6.82
N PHE A 6 -17.76 -19.92 6.39
CA PHE A 6 -16.31 -19.73 6.50
C PHE A 6 -15.80 -18.60 5.61
N ALA A 7 -16.33 -18.48 4.39
CA ALA A 7 -15.94 -17.39 3.49
C ALA A 7 -16.31 -16.02 4.07
N GLU A 8 -17.45 -15.93 4.76
CA GLU A 8 -17.90 -14.69 5.37
C GLU A 8 -17.06 -14.32 6.58
N VAL A 9 -16.69 -15.30 7.41
CA VAL A 9 -15.79 -15.10 8.54
C VAL A 9 -14.43 -14.59 8.04
N TRP A 10 -13.88 -15.19 7.01
CA TRP A 10 -12.61 -14.76 6.42
C TRP A 10 -12.67 -13.34 5.87
N ARG A 11 -13.75 -12.99 5.18
CA ARG A 11 -13.93 -11.61 4.70
C ARG A 11 -13.95 -10.62 5.86
N ASN A 12 -14.62 -10.95 6.96
CA ASN A 12 -14.66 -10.10 8.14
C ASN A 12 -13.31 -9.97 8.81
N VAL A 13 -12.54 -11.06 8.90
CA VAL A 13 -11.17 -11.04 9.44
C VAL A 13 -10.27 -10.15 8.59
N LEU A 14 -10.33 -10.26 7.27
CA LEU A 14 -9.54 -9.42 6.35
C LEU A 14 -9.94 -7.95 6.48
N ARG A 15 -11.24 -7.64 6.60
CA ARG A 15 -11.72 -6.28 6.82
C ARG A 15 -11.25 -5.69 8.14
N MET A 16 -10.98 -6.53 9.14
CA MET A 16 -10.44 -6.06 10.42
C MET A 16 -8.97 -5.68 10.34
N LYS A 17 -8.24 -6.15 9.33
CA LYS A 17 -6.82 -5.84 9.14
C LYS A 17 -6.60 -4.69 8.19
N PHE A 18 -7.46 -4.52 7.20
CA PHE A 18 -7.30 -3.55 6.13
C PHE A 18 -8.62 -2.87 5.80
N ALA A 19 -8.53 -1.60 5.42
CA ALA A 19 -9.64 -0.85 4.83
C ALA A 19 -9.21 -0.38 3.44
N GLN A 20 -10.12 -0.48 2.47
CA GLN A 20 -9.85 -0.03 1.10
C GLN A 20 -10.85 1.04 0.68
N GLU A 21 -10.34 2.04 -0.02
CA GLU A 21 -11.14 3.03 -0.70
C GLU A 21 -10.65 3.10 -2.15
N LYS A 22 -11.48 2.64 -3.08
CA LYS A 22 -11.14 2.60 -4.50
C LYS A 22 -11.69 3.80 -5.23
N THR A 23 -10.84 4.43 -6.03
CA THR A 23 -11.25 5.45 -6.97
C THR A 23 -10.85 5.02 -8.38
N GLU A 24 -11.24 5.81 -9.38
CA GLU A 24 -10.88 5.52 -10.77
C GLU A 24 -9.37 5.57 -11.00
N HIS A 25 -8.64 6.41 -10.26
CA HIS A 25 -7.23 6.69 -10.50
C HIS A 25 -6.27 6.09 -9.50
N TYR A 26 -6.74 5.71 -8.32
CA TYR A 26 -5.91 5.14 -7.25
C TYR A 26 -6.76 4.35 -6.26
N THR A 27 -6.08 3.56 -5.44
CA THR A 27 -6.71 2.86 -4.30
C THR A 27 -5.96 3.25 -3.03
N ILE A 28 -6.70 3.63 -2.01
CA ILE A 28 -6.15 3.83 -0.67
C ILE A 28 -6.31 2.52 0.08
N LEU A 29 -5.20 1.97 0.56
CA LEU A 29 -5.19 0.77 1.40
C LEU A 29 -4.66 1.15 2.76
N LYS A 30 -5.51 1.07 3.78
CA LYS A 30 -5.13 1.40 5.15
C LYS A 30 -4.91 0.12 5.95
N VAL A 31 -3.76 0.01 6.59
CA VAL A 31 -3.46 -1.08 7.51
C VAL A 31 -4.03 -0.71 8.86
N LEU A 32 -4.98 -1.51 9.35
CA LEU A 32 -5.65 -1.27 10.63
C LEU A 32 -4.92 -1.92 11.79
N SER A 33 -3.98 -2.82 11.51
CA SER A 33 -3.20 -3.49 12.53
C SER A 33 -2.12 -2.56 13.09
N GLU A 34 -1.98 -2.54 14.40
CA GLU A 34 -0.92 -1.81 15.09
C GLU A 34 0.47 -2.35 14.74
N LYS A 35 0.56 -3.64 14.42
CA LYS A 35 1.81 -4.32 14.05
C LYS A 35 1.73 -4.82 12.61
N LEU A 36 2.74 -4.49 11.83
CA LEU A 36 2.93 -5.04 10.51
C LEU A 36 4.11 -6.03 10.58
N ASP A 37 3.80 -7.25 10.99
CA ASP A 37 4.74 -8.34 11.21
C ASP A 37 4.32 -9.59 10.44
N ASN A 38 4.91 -10.74 10.77
CA ASN A 38 4.61 -12.01 10.12
C ASN A 38 3.14 -12.44 10.21
N SER A 39 2.38 -11.93 11.19
CA SER A 39 0.95 -12.26 11.31
C SER A 39 0.09 -11.50 10.31
N VAL A 40 0.58 -10.42 9.74
CA VAL A 40 -0.16 -9.53 8.84
C VAL A 40 0.46 -9.49 7.44
N SER A 41 1.78 -9.59 7.33
CA SER A 41 2.51 -9.42 6.07
C SER A 41 2.03 -10.34 4.94
N PRO A 42 1.77 -11.64 5.16
CA PRO A 42 1.26 -12.49 4.08
C PRO A 42 -0.09 -12.02 3.54
N ASP A 43 -0.97 -11.56 4.42
CA ASP A 43 -2.28 -11.04 4.02
C ASP A 43 -2.14 -9.74 3.24
N LEU A 44 -1.22 -8.88 3.66
CA LEU A 44 -0.96 -7.64 2.95
C LEU A 44 -0.40 -7.90 1.55
N LYS A 45 0.54 -8.85 1.42
CA LYS A 45 1.04 -9.26 0.11
C LYS A 45 -0.08 -9.77 -0.78
N SER A 46 -0.99 -10.57 -0.23
CA SER A 46 -2.15 -11.08 -0.97
C SER A 46 -3.05 -9.95 -1.45
N GLU A 47 -3.31 -8.94 -0.62
CA GLU A 47 -4.08 -7.77 -1.02
C GLU A 47 -3.42 -7.02 -2.18
N PHE A 48 -2.11 -6.82 -2.14
CA PHE A 48 -1.38 -6.17 -3.22
C PHE A 48 -1.44 -6.97 -4.52
N LEU A 49 -1.31 -8.29 -4.45
CA LEU A 49 -1.40 -9.15 -5.62
C LEU A 49 -2.80 -9.11 -6.24
N LEU A 50 -3.84 -9.10 -5.42
CA LEU A 50 -5.21 -8.97 -5.90
C LEU A 50 -5.46 -7.61 -6.57
N LEU A 51 -5.00 -6.54 -5.97
CA LEU A 51 -5.11 -5.20 -6.56
C LEU A 51 -4.36 -5.13 -7.89
N ASN A 52 -3.18 -5.69 -7.95
CA ASN A 52 -2.38 -5.74 -9.18
C ASN A 52 -3.10 -6.53 -10.28
N LYS A 53 -3.69 -7.67 -9.94
CA LYS A 53 -4.45 -8.49 -10.87
C LYS A 53 -5.68 -7.76 -11.41
N ASP A 54 -6.30 -6.92 -10.57
CA ASP A 54 -7.46 -6.10 -10.95
C ASP A 54 -7.07 -4.84 -11.74
N GLY A 55 -5.79 -4.68 -12.08
CA GLY A 55 -5.31 -3.55 -12.86
C GLY A 55 -4.99 -2.30 -12.06
N VAL A 56 -4.99 -2.37 -10.74
CA VAL A 56 -4.64 -1.23 -9.88
C VAL A 56 -3.13 -1.06 -9.89
N CYS A 57 -2.64 0.08 -10.35
CA CYS A 57 -1.21 0.37 -10.40
C CYS A 57 -0.79 1.53 -9.49
N ASN A 58 -1.73 2.34 -9.00
CA ASN A 58 -1.46 3.43 -8.07
C ASN A 58 -2.11 3.13 -6.73
N ILE A 59 -1.29 3.00 -5.70
CA ILE A 59 -1.73 2.65 -4.36
C ILE A 59 -1.19 3.67 -3.36
N ILE A 60 -2.07 4.17 -2.50
CA ILE A 60 -1.70 4.95 -1.32
C ILE A 60 -1.80 4.01 -0.13
N LEU A 61 -0.67 3.68 0.48
CA LEU A 61 -0.63 2.81 1.65
C LEU A 61 -0.60 3.67 2.91
N ASP A 62 -1.71 3.64 3.65
CA ASP A 62 -1.87 4.42 4.87
C ASP A 62 -1.44 3.57 6.08
N LEU A 63 -0.36 3.98 6.73
CA LEU A 63 0.21 3.32 7.89
C LEU A 63 0.03 4.14 9.17
N THR A 64 -0.95 5.02 9.20
CA THR A 64 -1.21 5.90 10.36
C THR A 64 -1.44 5.11 11.64
N GLU A 65 -2.14 3.97 11.56
CA GLU A 65 -2.44 3.13 12.72
C GLU A 65 -1.37 2.08 13.02
N THR A 66 -0.36 1.95 12.16
CA THR A 66 0.71 0.97 12.31
C THR A 66 1.86 1.59 13.09
N ARG A 67 2.05 1.14 14.32
CA ARG A 67 3.10 1.65 15.22
C ARG A 67 4.39 0.85 15.15
N TYR A 68 4.31 -0.40 14.69
CA TYR A 68 5.44 -1.30 14.64
C TYR A 68 5.49 -2.02 13.31
N CYS A 69 6.68 -2.15 12.75
CA CYS A 69 6.92 -2.89 11.52
C CYS A 69 8.26 -3.61 11.64
N ASP A 70 8.29 -4.88 11.25
CA ASP A 70 9.53 -5.65 11.18
C ASP A 70 9.96 -5.85 9.72
N SER A 71 11.01 -6.64 9.52
CA SER A 71 11.55 -6.90 8.19
C SER A 71 10.54 -7.60 7.27
N SER A 72 9.66 -8.44 7.82
CA SER A 72 8.62 -9.08 7.00
C SER A 72 7.57 -8.07 6.51
N GLY A 73 7.20 -7.13 7.37
CA GLY A 73 6.31 -6.03 6.99
C GLY A 73 6.93 -5.16 5.92
N LEU A 74 8.18 -4.78 6.10
CA LEU A 74 8.91 -3.98 5.12
C LEU A 74 9.03 -4.71 3.79
N SER A 75 9.27 -6.02 3.82
CA SER A 75 9.31 -6.85 2.61
C SER A 75 8.00 -6.79 1.84
N SER A 76 6.84 -6.83 2.52
CA SER A 76 5.54 -6.73 1.87
C SER A 76 5.36 -5.38 1.17
N VAL A 77 5.84 -4.30 1.79
CA VAL A 77 5.80 -2.96 1.20
C VAL A 77 6.67 -2.91 -0.07
N LEU A 78 7.86 -3.53 -0.03
CA LEU A 78 8.74 -3.57 -1.20
C LEU A 78 8.14 -4.37 -2.35
N VAL A 79 7.42 -5.45 -2.06
CA VAL A 79 6.68 -6.21 -3.08
C VAL A 79 5.64 -5.31 -3.76
N ALA A 80 4.87 -4.55 -2.97
CA ALA A 80 3.89 -3.62 -3.50
C ALA A 80 4.53 -2.56 -4.39
N ASN A 81 5.65 -2.00 -3.94
CA ASN A 81 6.38 -1.00 -4.70
C ASN A 81 6.80 -1.53 -6.08
N ARG A 82 7.30 -2.76 -6.10
CA ARG A 82 7.72 -3.42 -7.34
C ARG A 82 6.54 -3.67 -8.27
N LEU A 83 5.42 -4.16 -7.73
CA LEU A 83 4.22 -4.42 -8.51
C LEU A 83 3.69 -3.15 -9.17
N CYS A 84 3.62 -2.06 -8.42
CA CYS A 84 3.18 -0.77 -8.95
C CYS A 84 4.12 -0.29 -10.06
N LYS A 85 5.42 -0.34 -9.85
CA LYS A 85 6.41 0.10 -10.84
C LYS A 85 6.37 -0.72 -12.12
N ASN A 86 6.17 -2.03 -12.01
CA ASN A 86 6.09 -2.91 -13.18
C ASN A 86 4.91 -2.54 -14.09
N ASP A 87 3.85 -2.00 -13.51
CA ASP A 87 2.66 -1.55 -14.26
C ASP A 87 2.67 -0.04 -14.53
N ASN A 88 3.84 0.59 -14.42
CA ASN A 88 4.02 2.03 -14.63
C ASN A 88 3.21 2.89 -13.66
N GLY A 89 2.97 2.36 -12.47
CA GLY A 89 2.28 3.07 -11.39
C GLY A 89 3.21 3.41 -10.25
N THR A 90 2.63 3.84 -9.14
CA THR A 90 3.37 4.30 -7.98
C THR A 90 2.70 3.86 -6.69
N LEU A 91 3.53 3.42 -5.74
CA LEU A 91 3.14 3.23 -4.35
C LEU A 91 3.59 4.44 -3.54
N VAL A 92 2.67 5.05 -2.81
CA VAL A 92 2.97 6.17 -1.90
C VAL A 92 2.61 5.76 -0.48
N LEU A 93 3.57 5.89 0.44
CA LEU A 93 3.36 5.61 1.86
C LEU A 93 2.97 6.91 2.56
N VAL A 94 1.95 6.85 3.43
CA VAL A 94 1.50 8.01 4.19
C VAL A 94 1.34 7.70 5.66
N GLY A 95 1.47 8.72 6.49
CA GLY A 95 1.18 8.64 7.91
C GLY A 95 2.14 7.78 8.72
N LEU A 96 3.40 7.69 8.29
CA LEU A 96 4.38 6.82 8.97
C LEU A 96 4.60 7.23 10.42
N GLN A 97 4.41 6.29 11.33
CA GLN A 97 4.78 6.45 12.73
C GLN A 97 6.31 6.46 12.88
N PRO A 98 6.85 7.09 13.95
CA PRO A 98 8.32 7.25 14.08
C PRO A 98 9.11 5.95 14.02
N SER A 99 8.61 4.86 14.63
CA SER A 99 9.31 3.58 14.63
C SER A 99 9.36 2.95 13.24
N VAL A 100 8.29 3.11 12.46
CA VAL A 100 8.22 2.60 11.08
C VAL A 100 9.17 3.39 10.18
N ARG A 101 9.15 4.71 10.32
CA ARG A 101 10.07 5.58 9.57
C ARG A 101 11.52 5.27 9.89
N LYS A 102 11.83 5.04 11.16
CA LYS A 102 13.18 4.68 11.59
C LYS A 102 13.66 3.40 10.94
N LEU A 103 12.79 2.39 10.83
CA LEU A 103 13.14 1.14 10.15
C LEU A 103 13.48 1.38 8.69
N ILE A 104 12.71 2.19 8.00
CA ILE A 104 12.96 2.54 6.59
C ILE A 104 14.29 3.26 6.45
N THR A 105 14.59 4.19 7.35
CA THR A 105 15.86 4.94 7.34
C THR A 105 17.05 4.01 7.58
N ILE A 106 16.98 3.15 8.60
CA ILE A 106 18.04 2.19 8.93
C ILE A 106 18.27 1.22 7.77
N SER A 107 17.21 0.82 7.10
CA SER A 107 17.28 -0.09 5.95
C SER A 107 17.72 0.60 4.66
N GLN A 108 17.97 1.90 4.69
CA GLN A 108 18.42 2.71 3.53
C GLN A 108 17.42 2.68 2.36
N LEU A 109 16.13 2.64 2.67
CA LEU A 109 15.07 2.55 1.66
C LEU A 109 14.34 3.87 1.43
N GLU A 110 14.76 4.96 2.03
CA GLU A 110 14.12 6.27 1.84
C GLU A 110 14.16 6.74 0.38
N SER A 111 15.23 6.40 -0.34
CA SER A 111 15.36 6.75 -1.75
C SER A 111 14.57 5.83 -2.70
N VAL A 112 14.18 4.65 -2.21
CA VAL A 112 13.43 3.66 -3.00
C VAL A 112 11.93 3.87 -2.88
N LEU A 113 11.46 4.28 -1.70
CA LEU A 113 10.05 4.43 -1.38
C LEU A 113 9.61 5.88 -1.46
N GLN A 114 8.43 6.11 -2.00
CA GLN A 114 7.83 7.45 -1.99
C GLN A 114 7.03 7.63 -0.71
N ILE A 115 7.40 8.61 0.09
CA ILE A 115 6.81 8.85 1.41
C ILE A 115 6.32 10.29 1.48
N VAL A 116 5.06 10.50 1.85
CA VAL A 116 4.50 11.82 2.10
C VAL A 116 3.71 11.79 3.41
N PRO A 117 3.47 12.93 4.07
CA PRO A 117 2.83 12.94 5.38
C PRO A 117 1.36 12.52 5.37
N THR A 118 0.58 12.91 4.36
CA THR A 118 -0.87 12.75 4.37
C THR A 118 -1.40 12.15 3.09
N VAL A 119 -2.61 11.59 3.17
CA VAL A 119 -3.34 11.07 2.01
C VAL A 119 -3.56 12.17 0.96
N SER A 120 -3.93 13.38 1.41
CA SER A 120 -4.14 14.51 0.50
C SER A 120 -2.89 14.81 -0.34
N GLU A 121 -1.73 14.84 0.30
CA GLU A 121 -0.45 15.05 -0.39
C GLU A 121 -0.11 13.90 -1.33
N ALA A 122 -0.46 12.67 -0.96
CA ALA A 122 -0.26 11.51 -1.81
C ALA A 122 -1.11 11.58 -3.08
N ILE A 123 -2.35 12.02 -2.97
CA ILE A 123 -3.25 12.21 -4.11
C ILE A 123 -2.66 13.26 -5.05
N ASP A 124 -2.20 14.38 -4.51
CA ASP A 124 -1.57 15.44 -5.29
C ASP A 124 -0.32 14.92 -6.01
N TYR A 125 0.49 14.14 -5.30
CA TYR A 125 1.70 13.55 -5.86
C TYR A 125 1.38 12.63 -7.05
N LEU A 126 0.40 11.75 -6.90
CA LEU A 126 0.00 10.84 -7.97
C LEU A 126 -0.55 11.58 -9.18
N PHE A 127 -1.31 12.65 -8.94
CA PHE A 127 -1.85 13.48 -9.99
C PHE A 127 -0.73 14.16 -10.79
N MET A 128 0.26 14.73 -10.10
CA MET A 128 1.41 15.37 -10.74
C MET A 128 2.25 14.38 -11.55
N GLU A 129 2.47 13.17 -11.01
CA GLU A 129 3.17 12.12 -11.74
C GLU A 129 2.43 11.70 -13.02
N SER A 130 1.11 11.63 -12.95
CA SER A 130 0.28 11.30 -14.10
C SER A 130 0.46 12.32 -15.22
N ILE A 131 0.48 13.61 -14.87
CA ILE A 131 0.71 14.70 -15.84
C ILE A 131 2.10 14.57 -16.46
N GLU A 132 3.14 14.33 -15.66
CA GLU A 132 4.51 14.17 -16.16
C GLU A 132 4.63 12.99 -17.13
N LYS A 133 4.00 11.86 -16.81
CA LYS A 133 4.01 10.68 -17.67
C LYS A 133 3.33 10.95 -19.01
N ASP A 134 2.22 11.69 -19.00
CA ASP A 134 1.50 12.04 -20.22
C ASP A 134 2.33 12.99 -21.09
N LEU A 135 3.02 13.95 -20.50
CA LEU A 135 3.92 14.86 -21.21
C LEU A 135 5.09 14.11 -21.85
N ASN A 136 5.66 13.14 -21.15
CA ASN A 136 6.77 12.34 -21.64
C ASN A 136 6.37 11.43 -22.80
N LYS A 137 5.12 10.98 -22.86
CA LYS A 137 4.62 10.16 -23.95
C LYS A 137 4.48 10.92 -25.27
N ASN A 138 4.35 12.24 -25.21
CA ASN A 138 4.16 13.10 -26.38
C ASN A 138 5.50 13.58 -26.99
N ASP A 139 6.59 13.22 -26.37
CA ASP A 139 7.93 13.46 -26.88
C ASP A 139 8.39 12.22 -27.66
#